data_b4f19d7497b822c716e9563765c14fd6
#
_entry.id   b4f19d7497b822c716e9563765c14fd6
#
_cell.length_a   1.000
_cell.length_b   1.000
_cell.length_c   1.000
_cell.angle_alpha   90.00
_cell.angle_beta   90.00
_cell.angle_gamma   90.00
#
_symmetry.space_group_name_H-M   'P 1'
#
loop_
_entity.id
_entity.type
_entity.pdbx_description
1 polymer ?
#
loop_
_entity_poly.entity_id
_entity_poly.type
_entity_poly.pdbx_seq_one_letter_code
_entity_poly.pdbx_strand_id
1 'polypeptide(L)' 'MEIAYVLIQCDLGYEDTIIKQLMQINQIKEVRGTLGVFDIFAKIQADSREEIEDIISKIRKIPHLRETNTLTAIISQGGR' A
#
# COMPACT_ATOMS: atom_id res chain seq x y z
N MET A 1 -8.66 -8.01 12.97
CA MET A 1 -7.55 -7.36 12.25
C MET A 1 -7.60 -7.72 10.78
N GLU A 2 -7.47 -6.71 9.93
CA GLU A 2 -7.47 -6.89 8.48
C GLU A 2 -6.11 -6.53 7.92
N ILE A 3 -5.67 -7.28 6.91
CA ILE A 3 -4.40 -7.03 6.24
C ILE A 3 -4.64 -6.91 4.74
N ALA A 4 -4.08 -5.88 4.13
CA ALA A 4 -4.12 -5.70 2.69
C ALA A 4 -2.73 -5.36 2.18
N TYR A 5 -2.44 -5.79 0.96
CA TYR A 5 -1.20 -5.47 0.27
C TYR A 5 -1.53 -4.59 -0.92
N VAL A 6 -0.81 -3.49 -1.07
CA VAL A 6 -1.04 -2.55 -2.16
C VAL A 6 0.20 -2.52 -3.03
N LEU A 7 0.01 -2.82 -4.31
CA LEU A 7 1.06 -2.73 -5.32
C LEU A 7 0.85 -1.43 -6.09
N ILE A 8 1.90 -0.63 -6.21
CA ILE A 8 1.79 0.74 -6.71
C ILE A 8 2.73 0.93 -7.90
N GLN A 9 2.18 1.50 -8.99
CA GLN A 9 2.98 2.06 -10.07
C GLN A 9 2.95 3.58 -9.93
N CYS A 10 4.10 4.21 -10.11
CA CYS A 10 4.21 5.66 -10.01
C CYS A 10 5.06 6.22 -11.14
N ASP A 11 5.04 7.55 -11.26
CA ASP A 11 5.88 8.24 -12.23
C ASP A 11 7.35 8.09 -11.85
N LEU A 12 8.19 7.93 -12.86
CA LEU A 12 9.62 7.75 -12.67
C LEU A 12 10.23 8.93 -11.91
N GLY A 13 11.02 8.61 -10.90
CA GLY A 13 11.68 9.61 -10.08
C GLY A 13 10.91 10.05 -8.83
N TYR A 14 9.67 9.58 -8.66
CA TYR A 14 8.84 9.95 -7.52
C TYR A 14 8.73 8.86 -6.46
N GLU A 15 9.45 7.75 -6.64
CA GLU A 15 9.36 6.60 -5.74
C GLU A 15 9.66 6.97 -4.30
N ASP A 16 10.78 7.66 -4.06
CA ASP A 16 11.17 8.02 -2.69
C ASP A 16 10.18 8.97 -2.03
N THR A 17 9.65 9.93 -2.78
CA THR A 17 8.67 10.88 -2.27
C THR A 17 7.40 10.17 -1.85
N ILE A 18 6.93 9.25 -2.68
CA ILE A 18 5.71 8.47 -2.38
C ILE A 18 5.94 7.55 -1.18
N ILE A 19 7.09 6.88 -1.12
CA ILE A 19 7.43 6.01 0.02
C ILE A 19 7.39 6.79 1.32
N LYS A 20 7.95 8.00 1.35
CA LYS A 20 7.94 8.84 2.54
C LYS A 20 6.53 9.21 2.97
N GLN A 21 5.66 9.52 2.02
CA GLN A 21 4.27 9.83 2.33
C GLN A 21 3.53 8.62 2.87
N LEU A 22 3.75 7.45 2.28
CA LEU A 22 3.14 6.20 2.75
C LEU A 22 3.56 5.89 4.19
N MET A 23 4.83 6.10 4.50
CA MET A 23 5.36 5.82 5.84
C MET A 23 4.77 6.71 6.93
N GLN A 24 4.12 7.81 6.56
CA GLN A 24 3.45 8.69 7.52
C GLN A 24 2.06 8.18 7.92
N ILE A 25 1.55 7.18 7.24
CA ILE A 25 0.25 6.59 7.56
C ILE A 25 0.47 5.47 8.56
N ASN A 26 -0.09 5.60 9.77
CA ASN A 26 0.18 4.68 10.87
C ASN A 26 -0.21 3.23 10.58
N GLN A 27 -1.27 3.01 9.80
CA GLN A 27 -1.75 1.68 9.46
C GLN A 27 -0.91 0.98 8.39
N ILE A 28 -0.03 1.70 7.73
CA ILE A 28 0.91 1.10 6.78
C ILE A 28 2.12 0.61 7.57
N LYS A 29 2.29 -0.71 7.64
CA LYS A 29 3.28 -1.35 8.50
C LYS A 29 4.57 -1.69 7.78
N GLU A 30 4.52 -1.74 6.46
CA GLU A 30 5.69 -2.04 5.65
C GLU A 30 5.57 -1.35 4.31
N VAL A 31 6.66 -0.74 3.85
CA VAL A 31 6.75 -0.14 2.52
C VAL A 31 8.09 -0.54 1.93
N ARG A 32 8.09 -1.02 0.70
CA ARG A 32 9.30 -1.42 -0.03
C ARG A 32 9.27 -0.92 -1.45
N GLY A 33 10.39 -0.41 -1.92
CA GLY A 33 10.60 -0.27 -3.36
C GLY A 33 10.80 -1.65 -3.97
N THR A 34 10.29 -1.86 -5.17
CA THR A 34 10.35 -3.16 -5.86
C THR A 34 10.83 -3.00 -7.27
N LEU A 35 11.35 -4.09 -7.84
CA LEU A 35 11.70 -4.19 -9.25
C LEU A 35 10.68 -5.10 -9.94
N GLY A 36 10.17 -4.66 -11.09
CA GLY A 36 9.21 -5.43 -11.86
C GLY A 36 8.08 -4.54 -12.36
N VAL A 37 6.90 -5.12 -12.49
CA VAL A 37 5.74 -4.40 -13.01
C VAL A 37 5.32 -3.27 -12.09
N PHE A 38 5.46 -3.46 -10.77
CA PHE A 38 5.12 -2.45 -9.78
C PHE A 38 6.37 -1.88 -9.15
N ASP A 39 6.30 -0.63 -8.75
CA ASP A 39 7.44 0.14 -8.23
C ASP A 39 7.52 0.11 -6.71
N ILE A 40 6.38 -0.02 -6.04
CA ILE A 40 6.28 0.06 -4.59
C ILE A 40 5.29 -0.99 -4.08
N PHE A 41 5.65 -1.60 -2.96
CA PHE A 41 4.79 -2.51 -2.20
C PHE A 41 4.50 -1.88 -0.84
N ALA A 42 3.24 -1.93 -0.39
CA ALA A 42 2.86 -1.49 0.93
C ALA A 42 1.97 -2.52 1.60
N LYS A 43 2.15 -2.71 2.91
CA LYS A 43 1.32 -3.57 3.73
C LYS A 43 0.50 -2.72 4.68
N ILE A 44 -0.81 -2.83 4.60
CA ILE A 44 -1.76 -2.14 5.48
C ILE A 44 -2.27 -3.13 6.52
N GLN A 45 -2.35 -2.69 7.76
CA GLN A 45 -2.90 -3.47 8.86
C GLN A 45 -3.87 -2.57 9.63
N ALA A 46 -5.12 -2.97 9.70
CA ALA A 46 -6.17 -2.14 10.29
C ALA A 46 -7.18 -3.00 11.04
N ASP A 47 -8.05 -2.36 11.81
CA ASP A 47 -9.02 -3.08 12.64
C ASP A 47 -10.23 -3.55 11.85
N SER A 48 -10.55 -2.89 10.74
CA SER A 48 -11.73 -3.21 9.94
C SER A 48 -11.46 -3.03 8.45
N ARG A 49 -12.33 -3.62 7.64
CA ARG A 49 -12.28 -3.45 6.20
C ARG A 49 -12.52 -1.99 5.80
N GLU A 50 -13.42 -1.31 6.49
CA GLU A 50 -13.70 0.10 6.22
C GLU A 50 -12.46 0.96 6.40
N GLU A 51 -11.68 0.69 7.45
CA GLU A 51 -10.43 1.39 7.68
C GLU A 51 -9.42 1.13 6.55
N ILE A 52 -9.34 -0.11 6.08
CA ILE A 52 -8.50 -0.45 4.92
C ILE A 52 -8.91 0.40 3.71
N GLU A 53 -10.21 0.49 3.43
CA GLU A 53 -10.72 1.26 2.28
C GLU A 53 -10.41 2.75 2.42
N ASP A 54 -10.49 3.30 3.62
CA ASP A 54 -10.15 4.70 3.88
C ASP A 54 -8.67 4.95 3.58
N ILE A 55 -7.81 4.04 4.00
CA ILE A 55 -6.36 4.15 3.76
C ILE A 55 -6.05 4.05 2.27
N ILE A 56 -6.70 3.15 1.56
CA ILE A 56 -6.54 3.03 0.11
C ILE A 56 -6.95 4.32 -0.58
N SER A 57 -8.05 4.95 -0.13
CA SER A 57 -8.49 6.23 -0.66
C SER A 57 -7.45 7.32 -0.46
N LYS A 58 -6.80 7.34 0.70
CA LYS A 58 -5.70 8.29 0.99
C LYS A 58 -4.51 8.04 0.06
N ILE A 59 -4.16 6.77 -0.15
CA ILE A 59 -3.05 6.40 -1.03
C ILE A 59 -3.31 6.91 -2.44
N ARG A 60 -4.52 6.72 -2.95
CA ARG A 60 -4.89 7.13 -4.31
C ARG A 60 -4.83 8.63 -4.54
N LYS A 61 -4.83 9.43 -3.49
CA LYS A 61 -4.72 10.90 -3.59
C LYS A 61 -3.29 11.39 -3.63
N ILE A 62 -2.31 10.51 -3.45
CA ILE A 62 -0.90 10.89 -3.50
C ILE A 62 -0.53 11.28 -4.92
N PRO A 63 0.08 12.47 -5.13
CA PRO A 63 0.48 12.89 -6.49
C PRO A 63 1.49 11.93 -7.13
N HIS A 64 1.45 11.84 -8.45
CA HIS A 64 2.36 11.03 -9.28
C HIS A 64 2.16 9.54 -9.16
N LEU A 65 1.13 9.12 -8.49
CA LEU A 65 0.72 7.73 -8.42
C LEU A 65 -0.09 7.41 -9.67
N ARG A 66 0.28 6.34 -10.39
CA ARG A 66 -0.35 6.00 -11.68
C ARG A 66 -1.39 4.91 -11.54
N GLU A 67 -1.09 3.87 -10.76
CA GLU A 67 -1.97 2.73 -10.62
C GLU A 67 -1.76 2.08 -9.27
N THR A 68 -2.84 1.59 -8.68
CA THR A 68 -2.78 0.78 -7.47
C THR A 68 -3.51 -0.53 -7.70
N ASN A 69 -2.99 -1.59 -7.12
CA ASN A 69 -3.61 -2.91 -7.15
C ASN A 69 -3.61 -3.44 -5.72
N THR A 70 -4.79 -3.69 -5.18
CA THR A 70 -4.95 -4.09 -3.79
C THR A 70 -5.31 -5.55 -3.67
N LEU A 71 -4.57 -6.26 -2.80
CA LEU A 71 -4.83 -7.65 -2.47
C LEU A 71 -5.19 -7.73 -0.99
N THR A 72 -6.38 -8.23 -0.68
CA THR A 72 -6.77 -8.44 0.71
C THR A 72 -6.34 -9.84 1.15
N ALA A 73 -5.66 -9.93 2.29
CA ALA A 73 -5.21 -11.21 2.81
C ALA A 73 -6.40 -12.02 3.34
N ILE A 74 -6.41 -13.31 3.03
CA ILE A 74 -7.31 -14.25 3.65
C ILE A 74 -6.56 -14.84 4.84
N ILE A 75 -6.86 -14.37 6.05
CA ILE A 75 -6.06 -14.66 7.24
C ILE A 75 -6.00 -16.16 7.54
N SER A 76 -7.05 -16.90 7.23
CA SER A 76 -7.11 -18.34 7.48
C SER A 76 -6.29 -19.17 6.49
N GLN A 77 -5.75 -18.55 5.42
CA GLN A 77 -4.97 -19.25 4.41
C GLN A 77 -3.52 -18.76 4.47
N GLY A 78 -2.63 -19.72 4.66
CA GLY A 78 -1.21 -19.43 4.82
C GLY A 78 -0.89 -18.93 6.22
N GLY A 79 0.31 -18.32 6.40
CA GLY A 79 0.75 -17.72 7.66
C GLY A 79 2.24 -17.86 7.87
N ARG A 80 2.75 -17.08 8.83
CA ARG A 80 4.06 -17.16 9.49
C ARG A 80 4.17 -16.09 10.53
#